data_34ceb1e22127511181ea69a8628117d8
#
_entry.id   34ceb1e22127511181ea69a8628117d8
#
_cell.length_a   1.000
_cell.length_b   1.000
_cell.length_c   1.000
_cell.angle_alpha   90.00
_cell.angle_beta   90.00
_cell.angle_gamma   90.00
#
_symmetry.space_group_name_H-M   'P 1'
#
loop_
_entity.id
_entity.type
_entity.pdbx_description
1 polymer ?
#
loop_
_entity_poly.entity_id
_entity_poly.type
_entity_poly.pdbx_seq_one_letter_code
_entity_poly.pdbx_strand_id
1 'polypeptide(L)'
;MDAHTLDQIRWGLLSLILLIISIGLHEFGHAWVADLRGDPLPRAQGRVTLNPFAHTDPIGTIAIPAFMIFLPILTGSPAGFGLIGWGKPVQISLLNPRTRRMDDILITLAGPSMNIVLCLSFALIGGLGGFHFNDPKAASVVKFLVSGVFLNAGLAVFNLIPIPPLDGSRIALRLGIYTEEMFQSLARWGFLILLVMINISVVRSVMGDVIEWLAAPWFMLWDLLL
;
A
#
# COMPACT_ATOMS: atom_id res chain seq x y z
N MET A 1 0.13 -2.79 -33.36
CA MET A 1 0.45 -2.16 -32.06
C MET A 1 1.91 -1.80 -32.13
N ASP A 2 2.26 -0.56 -31.85
CA ASP A 2 3.65 -0.11 -31.90
C ASP A 2 4.45 -0.58 -30.68
N ALA A 3 5.79 -0.51 -30.75
CA ALA A 3 6.69 -0.93 -29.67
C ALA A 3 6.48 -0.13 -28.37
N HIS A 4 6.07 1.14 -28.50
CA HIS A 4 5.80 2.00 -27.36
C HIS A 4 4.56 1.55 -26.58
N THR A 5 3.45 1.27 -27.26
CA THR A 5 2.22 0.75 -26.68
C THR A 5 2.43 -0.61 -25.99
N LEU A 6 3.24 -1.49 -26.60
CA LEU A 6 3.60 -2.78 -25.99
C LEU A 6 4.37 -2.60 -24.69
N ASP A 7 5.32 -1.67 -24.64
CA ASP A 7 6.09 -1.37 -23.41
C ASP A 7 5.20 -0.78 -22.32
N GLN A 8 4.28 0.13 -22.67
CA GLN A 8 3.30 0.67 -21.73
C GLN A 8 2.40 -0.42 -21.13
N ILE A 9 1.90 -1.35 -21.94
CA ILE A 9 1.07 -2.48 -21.48
C ILE A 9 1.88 -3.37 -20.54
N ARG A 10 3.13 -3.71 -20.90
CA ARG A 10 4.03 -4.49 -20.05
C ARG A 10 4.22 -3.84 -18.69
N TRP A 11 4.51 -2.55 -18.65
CA TRP A 11 4.68 -1.81 -17.40
C TRP A 11 3.37 -1.68 -16.61
N GLY A 12 2.25 -1.53 -17.30
CA GLY A 12 0.93 -1.56 -16.68
C GLY A 12 0.65 -2.89 -15.97
N LEU A 13 0.92 -4.02 -16.61
CA LEU A 13 0.77 -5.36 -16.01
C LEU A 13 1.70 -5.55 -14.82
N LEU A 14 2.97 -5.16 -14.93
CA LEU A 14 3.93 -5.25 -13.83
C LEU A 14 3.51 -4.39 -12.62
N SER A 15 3.00 -3.18 -12.87
CA SER A 15 2.48 -2.30 -11.82
C SER A 15 1.25 -2.89 -11.14
N LEU A 16 0.35 -3.53 -11.89
CA LEU A 16 -0.83 -4.19 -11.33
C LEU A 16 -0.43 -5.39 -10.45
N ILE A 17 0.50 -6.22 -10.91
CA ILE A 17 1.03 -7.36 -10.15
C ILE A 17 1.68 -6.85 -8.86
N LEU A 18 2.51 -5.82 -8.95
CA LEU A 18 3.18 -5.21 -7.81
C LEU A 18 2.16 -4.68 -6.78
N LEU A 19 1.10 -4.00 -7.25
CA LEU A 19 0.03 -3.50 -6.41
C LEU A 19 -0.71 -4.64 -5.68
N ILE A 20 -1.07 -5.71 -6.39
CA ILE A 20 -1.76 -6.89 -5.82
C ILE A 20 -0.91 -7.51 -4.70
N ILE A 21 0.39 -7.69 -4.94
CA ILE A 21 1.32 -8.25 -3.95
C ILE A 21 1.43 -7.29 -2.74
N SER A 22 1.60 -6.00 -2.98
CA SER A 22 1.78 -4.99 -1.93
C SER A 22 0.55 -4.85 -1.04
N ILE A 23 -0.65 -4.78 -1.62
CA ILE A 23 -1.91 -4.75 -0.87
C ILE A 23 -2.14 -6.09 -0.16
N GLY A 24 -1.88 -7.23 -0.84
CA GLY A 24 -2.05 -8.54 -0.25
C GLY A 24 -1.20 -8.75 1.00
N LEU A 25 0.07 -8.35 0.96
CA LEU A 25 0.98 -8.45 2.11
C LEU A 25 0.65 -7.43 3.21
N HIS A 26 0.19 -6.24 2.86
CA HIS A 26 -0.35 -5.27 3.81
C HIS A 26 -1.51 -5.89 4.62
N GLU A 27 -2.52 -6.44 3.97
CA GLU A 27 -3.67 -7.10 4.61
C GLU A 27 -3.24 -8.35 5.40
N PHE A 28 -2.26 -9.11 4.89
CA PHE A 28 -1.66 -10.21 5.63
C PHE A 28 -1.04 -9.73 6.94
N GLY A 29 -0.37 -8.58 6.95
CA GLY A 29 0.18 -7.96 8.15
C GLY A 29 -0.86 -7.80 9.25
N HIS A 30 -2.01 -7.23 8.93
CA HIS A 30 -3.14 -7.10 9.87
C HIS A 30 -3.62 -8.47 10.38
N ALA A 31 -3.83 -9.42 9.48
CA ALA A 31 -4.30 -10.76 9.83
C ALA A 31 -3.32 -11.51 10.71
N TRP A 32 -2.03 -11.44 10.41
CA TRP A 32 -0.97 -12.13 11.13
C TRP A 32 -0.79 -11.59 12.54
N VAL A 33 -0.74 -10.27 12.71
CA VAL A 33 -0.61 -9.67 14.04
C VAL A 33 -1.88 -9.88 14.87
N ALA A 34 -3.08 -9.84 14.28
CA ALA A 34 -4.31 -10.17 14.98
C ALA A 34 -4.30 -11.61 15.51
N ASP A 35 -3.88 -12.57 14.70
CA ASP A 35 -3.72 -13.97 15.11
C ASP A 35 -2.69 -14.13 16.23
N LEU A 36 -1.53 -13.44 16.14
CA LEU A 36 -0.52 -13.41 17.22
C LEU A 36 -1.04 -12.79 18.52
N ARG A 37 -1.97 -11.85 18.44
CA ARG A 37 -2.65 -11.25 19.59
C ARG A 37 -3.81 -12.08 20.13
N GLY A 38 -4.03 -13.29 19.58
CA GLY A 38 -5.01 -14.26 20.04
C GLY A 38 -6.42 -14.04 19.47
N ASP A 39 -6.56 -13.28 18.39
CA ASP A 39 -7.82 -13.14 17.66
C ASP A 39 -7.98 -14.33 16.68
N PRO A 40 -8.94 -15.24 16.90
CA PRO A 40 -9.09 -16.42 16.05
C PRO A 40 -9.76 -16.11 14.71
N LEU A 41 -10.36 -14.93 14.56
CA LEU A 41 -11.22 -14.62 13.41
C LEU A 41 -10.46 -14.56 12.09
N PRO A 42 -9.27 -13.92 11.99
CA PRO A 42 -8.50 -13.90 10.75
C PRO A 42 -8.09 -15.30 10.27
N ARG A 43 -7.71 -16.19 11.21
CA ARG A 43 -7.36 -17.58 10.89
C ARG A 43 -8.59 -18.37 10.42
N ALA A 44 -9.73 -18.22 11.09
CA ALA A 44 -10.99 -18.86 10.71
C ALA A 44 -11.47 -18.41 9.32
N GLN A 45 -11.15 -17.20 8.91
CA GLN A 45 -11.45 -16.66 7.58
C GLN A 45 -10.41 -17.02 6.50
N GLY A 46 -9.37 -17.79 6.83
CA GLY A 46 -8.30 -18.13 5.92
C GLY A 46 -7.42 -16.93 5.51
N ARG A 47 -7.35 -15.89 6.40
CA ARG A 47 -6.61 -14.65 6.10
C ARG A 47 -5.15 -14.70 6.57
N VAL A 48 -4.77 -15.67 7.41
CA VAL A 48 -3.37 -15.86 7.84
C VAL A 48 -2.62 -16.67 6.78
N THR A 49 -2.40 -16.06 5.63
CA THR A 49 -1.74 -16.67 4.47
C THR A 49 -1.01 -15.62 3.64
N LEU A 50 0.13 -16.00 3.05
CA LEU A 50 0.87 -15.15 2.11
C LEU A 50 0.28 -15.16 0.69
N ASN A 51 -0.78 -15.92 0.43
CA ASN A 51 -1.47 -15.91 -0.85
C ASN A 51 -2.17 -14.56 -1.07
N PRO A 52 -1.71 -13.69 -1.98
CA PRO A 52 -2.28 -12.37 -2.15
C PRO A 52 -3.76 -12.40 -2.58
N PHE A 53 -4.17 -13.45 -3.29
CA PHE A 53 -5.57 -13.59 -3.72
C PHE A 53 -6.56 -13.77 -2.56
N ALA A 54 -6.11 -14.25 -1.41
CA ALA A 54 -6.94 -14.29 -0.21
C ALA A 54 -7.31 -12.87 0.30
N HIS A 55 -6.54 -11.87 -0.06
CA HIS A 55 -6.64 -10.47 0.41
C HIS A 55 -7.14 -9.50 -0.67
N THR A 56 -7.29 -9.97 -1.92
CA THR A 56 -7.76 -9.12 -3.02
C THR A 56 -9.26 -8.89 -2.95
N ASP A 57 -9.66 -7.65 -3.22
CA ASP A 57 -11.02 -7.29 -3.60
C ASP A 57 -11.09 -7.24 -5.13
N PRO A 58 -12.01 -7.95 -5.79
CA PRO A 58 -12.08 -7.98 -7.26
C PRO A 58 -12.26 -6.60 -7.89
N ILE A 59 -12.95 -5.71 -7.22
CA ILE A 59 -13.21 -4.34 -7.72
C ILE A 59 -12.06 -3.43 -7.30
N GLY A 60 -11.75 -3.36 -6.00
CA GLY A 60 -10.80 -2.40 -5.46
C GLY A 60 -9.34 -2.72 -5.76
N THR A 61 -8.97 -4.02 -5.78
CA THR A 61 -7.57 -4.41 -6.00
C THR A 61 -7.26 -4.68 -7.47
N ILE A 62 -8.27 -5.06 -8.29
CA ILE A 62 -8.04 -5.49 -9.67
C ILE A 62 -8.74 -4.55 -10.66
N ALA A 63 -10.08 -4.46 -10.65
CA ALA A 63 -10.83 -3.80 -11.72
C ALA A 63 -10.53 -2.29 -11.81
N ILE A 64 -10.59 -1.57 -10.69
CA ILE A 64 -10.34 -0.12 -10.68
C ILE A 64 -8.89 0.20 -11.03
N PRO A 65 -7.85 -0.41 -10.41
CA PRO A 65 -6.46 -0.17 -10.79
C PRO A 65 -6.18 -0.55 -12.25
N ALA A 66 -6.70 -1.68 -12.73
CA ALA A 66 -6.55 -2.06 -14.13
C ALA A 66 -7.17 -1.02 -15.07
N PHE A 67 -8.38 -0.55 -14.78
CA PHE A 67 -9.03 0.50 -15.55
C PHE A 67 -8.20 1.80 -15.56
N MET A 68 -7.70 2.22 -14.40
CA MET A 68 -6.87 3.43 -14.28
C MET A 68 -5.53 3.33 -15.01
N ILE A 69 -4.92 2.13 -15.05
CA ILE A 69 -3.67 1.87 -15.75
C ILE A 69 -3.90 1.80 -17.26
N PHE A 70 -4.89 1.01 -17.72
CA PHE A 70 -5.01 0.67 -19.13
C PHE A 70 -5.86 1.63 -19.93
N LEU A 71 -6.83 2.34 -19.34
CA LEU A 71 -7.65 3.31 -20.06
C LEU A 71 -6.80 4.43 -20.72
N PRO A 72 -5.85 5.08 -20.04
CA PRO A 72 -4.96 6.06 -20.66
C PRO A 72 -4.15 5.48 -21.83
N ILE A 73 -3.67 4.24 -21.70
CA ILE A 73 -2.92 3.55 -22.75
C ILE A 73 -3.79 3.33 -24.01
N LEU A 74 -5.04 2.91 -23.80
CA LEU A 74 -5.96 2.61 -24.90
C LEU A 74 -6.51 3.87 -25.58
N THR A 75 -6.69 4.96 -24.83
CA THR A 75 -7.27 6.20 -25.35
C THR A 75 -6.23 7.22 -25.79
N GLY A 76 -4.93 6.98 -25.52
CA GLY A 76 -3.87 7.98 -25.72
C GLY A 76 -3.99 9.21 -24.82
N SER A 77 -4.84 9.15 -23.80
CA SER A 77 -5.02 10.25 -22.86
C SER A 77 -3.86 10.30 -21.86
N PRO A 78 -3.48 11.51 -21.37
CA PRO A 78 -2.49 11.57 -20.30
C PRO A 78 -3.03 10.84 -19.05
N ALA A 79 -2.16 10.08 -18.36
CA ALA A 79 -2.51 9.45 -17.09
C ALA A 79 -2.93 10.54 -16.09
N GLY A 80 -4.23 10.58 -15.75
CA GLY A 80 -4.80 11.73 -15.04
C GLY A 80 -4.94 11.56 -13.53
N PHE A 81 -5.11 10.36 -13.04
CA PHE A 81 -5.36 10.10 -11.64
C PHE A 81 -4.31 9.14 -11.07
N GLY A 82 -3.83 9.42 -9.85
CA GLY A 82 -2.98 8.49 -9.12
C GLY A 82 -3.68 7.13 -8.96
N LEU A 83 -2.90 6.06 -8.82
CA LEU A 83 -3.42 4.71 -8.67
C LEU A 83 -4.21 4.60 -7.36
N ILE A 84 -5.51 4.32 -7.46
CA ILE A 84 -6.40 4.10 -6.31
C ILE A 84 -6.78 2.63 -6.29
N GLY A 85 -6.67 2.02 -5.11
CA GLY A 85 -7.07 0.64 -4.90
C GLY A 85 -7.20 0.34 -3.41
N TRP A 86 -7.91 -0.73 -3.08
CA TRP A 86 -8.06 -1.22 -1.71
C TRP A 86 -8.08 -2.75 -1.69
N GLY A 87 -7.65 -3.31 -0.56
CA GLY A 87 -7.73 -4.74 -0.29
C GLY A 87 -9.11 -5.14 0.27
N LYS A 88 -9.33 -6.42 0.35
CA LYS A 88 -10.45 -6.97 1.10
C LYS A 88 -10.12 -6.89 2.59
N PRO A 89 -10.79 -6.05 3.39
CA PRO A 89 -10.42 -5.80 4.78
C PRO A 89 -10.43 -7.06 5.63
N VAL A 90 -9.45 -7.17 6.55
CA VAL A 90 -9.41 -8.22 7.56
C VAL A 90 -10.39 -7.88 8.68
N GLN A 91 -11.28 -8.82 9.00
CA GLN A 91 -12.16 -8.66 10.15
C GLN A 91 -11.42 -9.10 11.42
N ILE A 92 -11.53 -8.30 12.47
CA ILE A 92 -10.91 -8.54 13.78
C ILE A 92 -11.98 -8.45 14.88
N SER A 93 -11.86 -9.31 15.89
CA SER A 93 -12.84 -9.39 16.97
C SER A 93 -12.44 -8.67 18.26
N LEU A 94 -11.13 -8.44 18.48
CA LEU A 94 -10.59 -7.76 19.66
C LEU A 94 -11.19 -8.28 20.97
N LEU A 95 -11.11 -9.58 21.20
CA LEU A 95 -11.84 -10.29 22.27
C LEU A 95 -11.42 -9.88 23.68
N ASN A 96 -10.16 -9.46 23.88
CA ASN A 96 -9.66 -9.13 25.21
C ASN A 96 -9.92 -7.65 25.57
N PRO A 97 -10.87 -7.34 26.49
CA PRO A 97 -11.17 -5.95 26.83
C PRO A 97 -9.99 -5.20 27.44
N ARG A 98 -9.05 -5.90 28.13
CA ARG A 98 -7.93 -5.28 28.83
C ARG A 98 -6.83 -4.82 27.88
N THR A 99 -6.63 -5.52 26.76
CA THR A 99 -5.59 -5.22 25.79
C THR A 99 -6.13 -4.63 24.50
N ARG A 100 -7.46 -4.56 24.35
CA ARG A 100 -8.18 -4.16 23.13
C ARG A 100 -7.61 -2.92 22.46
N ARG A 101 -7.30 -1.87 23.24
CA ARG A 101 -6.76 -0.62 22.68
C ARG A 101 -5.37 -0.83 22.06
N MET A 102 -4.50 -1.52 22.77
CA MET A 102 -3.14 -1.80 22.30
C MET A 102 -3.16 -2.79 21.15
N ASP A 103 -3.97 -3.83 21.24
CA ASP A 103 -4.12 -4.83 20.18
C ASP A 103 -4.60 -4.18 18.88
N ASP A 104 -5.61 -3.30 18.94
CA ASP A 104 -6.11 -2.59 17.76
C ASP A 104 -5.03 -1.69 17.13
N ILE A 105 -4.23 -0.99 17.95
CA ILE A 105 -3.11 -0.17 17.44
C ILE A 105 -2.06 -1.05 16.77
N LEU A 106 -1.63 -2.15 17.41
CA LEU A 106 -0.60 -3.03 16.87
C LEU A 106 -1.05 -3.71 15.57
N ILE A 107 -2.29 -4.20 15.54
CA ILE A 107 -2.90 -4.80 14.36
C ILE A 107 -2.98 -3.77 13.23
N THR A 108 -3.42 -2.55 13.54
CA THR A 108 -3.55 -1.48 12.56
C THR A 108 -2.19 -1.04 11.99
N LEU A 109 -1.15 -0.96 12.81
CA LEU A 109 0.20 -0.63 12.34
C LEU A 109 0.86 -1.75 11.54
N ALA A 110 0.39 -2.99 11.68
CA ALA A 110 1.00 -4.14 11.01
C ALA A 110 0.94 -4.06 9.49
N GLY A 111 -0.16 -3.55 8.92
CA GLY A 111 -0.30 -3.33 7.48
C GLY A 111 0.78 -2.39 6.92
N PRO A 112 0.84 -1.12 7.37
CA PRO A 112 1.89 -0.19 6.97
C PRO A 112 3.30 -0.74 7.23
N SER A 113 3.52 -1.47 8.33
CA SER A 113 4.82 -2.10 8.63
C SER A 113 5.21 -3.15 7.60
N MET A 114 4.27 -3.93 7.07
CA MET A 114 4.55 -4.88 5.98
C MET A 114 4.96 -4.16 4.69
N ASN A 115 4.41 -2.99 4.40
CA ASN A 115 4.88 -2.18 3.29
C ASN A 115 6.34 -1.71 3.50
N ILE A 116 6.73 -1.36 4.72
CA ILE A 116 8.13 -1.04 5.03
C ILE A 116 9.04 -2.27 4.85
N VAL A 117 8.60 -3.46 5.28
CA VAL A 117 9.32 -4.72 5.03
C VAL A 117 9.49 -4.98 3.54
N LEU A 118 8.50 -4.65 2.72
CA LEU A 118 8.60 -4.74 1.26
C LEU A 118 9.60 -3.74 0.68
N CYS A 119 9.63 -2.49 1.16
CA CYS A 119 10.66 -1.52 0.76
C CYS A 119 12.06 -2.07 1.03
N LEU A 120 12.29 -2.60 2.23
CA LEU A 120 13.55 -3.28 2.59
C LEU A 120 13.85 -4.44 1.65
N SER A 121 12.86 -5.29 1.35
CA SER A 121 13.04 -6.45 0.48
C SER A 121 13.47 -6.06 -0.93
N PHE A 122 12.83 -5.03 -1.52
CA PHE A 122 13.21 -4.51 -2.83
C PHE A 122 14.61 -3.90 -2.83
N ALA A 123 14.99 -3.17 -1.78
CA ALA A 123 16.33 -2.61 -1.63
C ALA A 123 17.41 -3.72 -1.52
N LEU A 124 17.15 -4.75 -0.71
CA LEU A 124 18.05 -5.90 -0.56
C LEU A 124 18.21 -6.67 -1.89
N ILE A 125 17.10 -6.92 -2.62
CA ILE A 125 17.16 -7.56 -3.93
C ILE A 125 17.99 -6.71 -4.90
N GLY A 126 17.84 -5.40 -4.87
CA GLY A 126 18.58 -4.47 -5.71
C GLY A 126 20.08 -4.49 -5.42
N GLY A 127 20.46 -4.27 -4.17
CA GLY A 127 21.87 -4.19 -3.76
C GLY A 127 22.58 -5.54 -3.85
N LEU A 128 22.06 -6.58 -3.16
CA LEU A 128 22.65 -7.91 -3.17
C LEU A 128 22.64 -8.59 -4.55
N GLY A 129 21.68 -8.20 -5.40
CA GLY A 129 21.60 -8.66 -6.79
C GLY A 129 22.58 -7.95 -7.73
N GLY A 130 23.33 -6.93 -7.26
CA GLY A 130 24.27 -6.18 -8.07
C GLY A 130 23.62 -5.33 -9.16
N PHE A 131 22.38 -4.88 -8.97
CA PHE A 131 21.64 -4.08 -9.96
C PHE A 131 21.99 -2.59 -9.81
N HIS A 132 23.00 -2.13 -10.56
CA HIS A 132 23.40 -0.72 -10.58
C HIS A 132 22.33 0.15 -11.25
N PHE A 133 22.05 1.33 -10.67
CA PHE A 133 21.03 2.26 -11.18
C PHE A 133 21.27 2.71 -12.63
N ASN A 134 22.53 2.77 -13.06
CA ASN A 134 22.94 3.25 -14.37
C ASN A 134 23.27 2.12 -15.35
N ASP A 135 23.01 0.84 -15.02
CA ASP A 135 23.26 -0.27 -15.95
C ASP A 135 22.12 -0.39 -16.96
N PRO A 136 22.35 -0.13 -18.26
CA PRO A 136 21.32 -0.26 -19.28
C PRO A 136 20.77 -1.68 -19.41
N LYS A 137 21.57 -2.71 -19.10
CA LYS A 137 21.15 -4.12 -19.16
C LYS A 137 20.18 -4.47 -18.03
N ALA A 138 20.31 -3.81 -16.90
CA ALA A 138 19.46 -4.01 -15.73
C ALA A 138 18.29 -3.00 -15.64
N ALA A 139 18.17 -2.05 -16.56
CA ALA A 139 17.26 -0.91 -16.48
C ALA A 139 15.80 -1.31 -16.18
N SER A 140 15.29 -2.40 -16.78
CA SER A 140 13.93 -2.87 -16.51
C SER A 140 13.78 -3.44 -15.10
N VAL A 141 14.77 -4.17 -14.59
CA VAL A 141 14.76 -4.73 -13.23
C VAL A 141 14.86 -3.60 -12.22
N VAL A 142 15.80 -2.68 -12.41
CA VAL A 142 15.98 -1.49 -11.56
C VAL A 142 14.68 -0.69 -11.49
N LYS A 143 14.07 -0.39 -12.64
CA LYS A 143 12.78 0.34 -12.69
C LYS A 143 11.70 -0.37 -11.91
N PHE A 144 11.60 -1.70 -12.03
CA PHE A 144 10.61 -2.49 -11.27
C PHE A 144 10.85 -2.42 -9.76
N LEU A 145 12.09 -2.62 -9.31
CA LEU A 145 12.47 -2.59 -7.91
C LEU A 145 12.28 -1.19 -7.29
N VAL A 146 12.68 -0.14 -8.00
CA VAL A 146 12.48 1.26 -7.62
C VAL A 146 10.98 1.56 -7.50
N SER A 147 10.17 1.12 -8.48
CA SER A 147 8.71 1.25 -8.42
C SER A 147 8.12 0.52 -7.21
N GLY A 148 8.70 -0.63 -6.85
CA GLY A 148 8.33 -1.40 -5.66
C GLY A 148 8.57 -0.62 -4.36
N VAL A 149 9.73 0.02 -4.22
CA VAL A 149 10.05 0.86 -3.05
C VAL A 149 9.06 2.03 -2.97
N PHE A 150 8.88 2.80 -4.04
CA PHE A 150 7.99 3.96 -4.04
C PHE A 150 6.52 3.59 -3.82
N LEU A 151 6.04 2.50 -4.42
CA LEU A 151 4.66 2.05 -4.22
C LEU A 151 4.42 1.69 -2.74
N ASN A 152 5.33 0.94 -2.13
CA ASN A 152 5.15 0.50 -0.75
C ASN A 152 5.36 1.65 0.25
N ALA A 153 6.31 2.54 0.03
CA ALA A 153 6.43 3.78 0.80
C ALA A 153 5.14 4.62 0.70
N GLY A 154 4.60 4.75 -0.52
CA GLY A 154 3.33 5.44 -0.75
C GLY A 154 2.15 4.81 -0.04
N LEU A 155 2.02 3.46 -0.09
CA LEU A 155 0.97 2.74 0.64
C LEU A 155 1.09 2.91 2.15
N ALA A 156 2.31 2.88 2.70
CA ALA A 156 2.54 3.10 4.13
C ALA A 156 2.14 4.53 4.55
N VAL A 157 2.58 5.55 3.82
CA VAL A 157 2.25 6.95 4.09
C VAL A 157 0.75 7.20 3.96
N PHE A 158 0.14 6.72 2.87
CA PHE A 158 -1.28 6.91 2.61
C PHE A 158 -2.15 6.27 3.69
N ASN A 159 -1.85 5.02 4.07
CA ASN A 159 -2.63 4.33 5.10
C ASN A 159 -2.47 4.93 6.51
N LEU A 160 -1.41 5.69 6.79
CA LEU A 160 -1.24 6.40 8.06
C LEU A 160 -1.98 7.75 8.12
N ILE A 161 -2.61 8.19 7.03
CA ILE A 161 -3.46 9.40 7.05
C ILE A 161 -4.67 9.14 7.98
N PRO A 162 -4.96 10.07 8.91
CA PRO A 162 -6.01 9.88 9.90
C PRO A 162 -7.42 10.15 9.35
N ILE A 163 -7.75 9.59 8.18
CA ILE A 163 -9.08 9.73 7.53
C ILE A 163 -9.64 8.33 7.24
N PRO A 164 -10.83 7.96 7.75
CA PRO A 164 -11.45 6.69 7.39
C PRO A 164 -11.67 6.57 5.85
N PRO A 165 -11.50 5.39 5.26
CA PRO A 165 -11.33 4.08 5.90
C PRO A 165 -9.87 3.68 6.19
N LEU A 166 -8.90 4.58 6.13
CA LEU A 166 -7.48 4.31 6.27
C LEU A 166 -7.09 3.94 7.71
N ASP A 167 -6.00 3.20 7.87
CA ASP A 167 -5.49 2.69 9.16
C ASP A 167 -5.20 3.80 10.16
N GLY A 168 -4.62 4.91 9.71
CA GLY A 168 -4.32 6.07 10.55
C GLY A 168 -5.53 6.61 11.31
N SER A 169 -6.74 6.47 10.76
CA SER A 169 -7.97 6.89 11.42
C SER A 169 -8.32 6.01 12.63
N ARG A 170 -8.05 4.70 12.57
CA ARG A 170 -8.24 3.78 13.69
C ARG A 170 -7.23 4.07 14.80
N ILE A 171 -5.98 4.37 14.44
CA ILE A 171 -4.95 4.78 15.39
C ILE A 171 -5.38 6.08 16.08
N ALA A 172 -5.83 7.08 15.34
CA ALA A 172 -6.31 8.35 15.88
C ALA A 172 -7.50 8.17 16.85
N LEU A 173 -8.44 7.27 16.52
CA LEU A 173 -9.54 6.89 17.41
C LEU A 173 -9.02 6.26 18.71
N ARG A 174 -8.07 5.33 18.64
CA ARG A 174 -7.52 4.65 19.82
C ARG A 174 -6.62 5.54 20.66
N LEU A 175 -5.98 6.51 20.06
CA LEU A 175 -5.22 7.55 20.79
C LEU A 175 -6.11 8.61 21.45
N GLY A 176 -7.43 8.63 21.17
CA GLY A 176 -8.37 9.58 21.70
C GLY A 176 -8.35 10.94 20.99
N ILE A 177 -7.75 11.01 19.79
CA ILE A 177 -7.79 12.19 18.92
C ILE A 177 -9.21 12.37 18.36
N TYR A 178 -9.88 11.25 18.05
CA TYR A 178 -11.29 11.23 17.66
C TYR A 178 -12.17 10.63 18.75
N THR A 179 -13.36 11.20 18.90
CA THR A 179 -14.47 10.49 19.57
C THR A 179 -15.07 9.48 18.60
N GLU A 180 -15.79 8.48 19.12
CA GLU A 180 -16.49 7.49 18.29
C GLU A 180 -17.48 8.16 17.32
N GLU A 181 -18.17 9.22 17.76
CA GLU A 181 -19.11 9.98 16.93
C GLU A 181 -18.40 10.72 15.79
N MET A 182 -17.25 11.35 16.08
CA MET A 182 -16.43 12.00 15.05
C MET A 182 -15.93 10.98 14.03
N PHE A 183 -15.44 9.82 14.50
CA PHE A 183 -14.95 8.77 13.64
C PHE A 183 -16.07 8.28 12.70
N GLN A 184 -17.26 8.00 13.23
CA GLN A 184 -18.40 7.56 12.42
C GLN A 184 -18.87 8.63 11.43
N SER A 185 -18.87 9.90 11.83
CA SER A 185 -19.18 11.02 10.92
C SER A 185 -18.17 11.12 9.79
N LEU A 186 -16.86 11.04 10.10
CA LEU A 186 -15.79 11.04 9.09
C LEU A 186 -15.89 9.81 8.17
N ALA A 187 -16.22 8.64 8.71
CA ALA A 187 -16.33 7.41 7.93
C ALA A 187 -17.42 7.47 6.85
N ARG A 188 -18.50 8.21 7.08
CA ARG A 188 -19.56 8.41 6.07
C ARG A 188 -19.07 9.15 4.83
N TRP A 189 -18.14 10.10 5.01
CA TRP A 189 -17.64 10.96 3.95
C TRP A 189 -16.17 10.68 3.59
N GLY A 190 -15.54 9.73 4.27
CA GLY A 190 -14.10 9.48 4.20
C GLY A 190 -13.60 9.26 2.77
N PHE A 191 -14.29 8.44 1.98
CA PHE A 191 -13.93 8.21 0.58
C PHE A 191 -13.97 9.51 -0.24
N LEU A 192 -15.02 10.32 -0.07
CA LEU A 192 -15.14 11.61 -0.77
C LEU A 192 -14.05 12.60 -0.31
N ILE A 193 -13.78 12.66 1.00
CA ILE A 193 -12.73 13.50 1.56
C ILE A 193 -11.36 13.10 0.97
N LEU A 194 -11.06 11.81 0.93
CA LEU A 194 -9.81 11.29 0.34
C LEU A 194 -9.72 11.64 -1.15
N LEU A 195 -10.82 11.45 -1.90
CA LEU A 195 -10.87 11.79 -3.33
C LEU A 195 -10.59 13.27 -3.58
N VAL A 196 -11.18 14.16 -2.78
CA VAL A 196 -10.92 15.60 -2.89
C VAL A 196 -9.48 15.91 -2.47
N MET A 197 -9.03 15.35 -1.34
CA MET A 197 -7.70 15.61 -0.76
C MET A 197 -6.57 15.26 -1.73
N ILE A 198 -6.62 14.09 -2.38
CA ILE A 198 -5.57 13.67 -3.33
C ILE A 198 -5.54 14.53 -4.61
N ASN A 199 -6.59 15.30 -4.87
CA ASN A 199 -6.63 16.22 -6.01
C ASN A 199 -6.10 17.63 -5.69
N ILE A 200 -5.84 17.93 -4.42
CA ILE A 200 -5.25 19.21 -4.00
C ILE A 200 -3.72 19.16 -4.25
N SER A 201 -3.21 20.10 -5.04
CA SER A 201 -1.79 20.12 -5.45
C SER A 201 -0.81 20.16 -4.27
N VAL A 202 -1.11 20.95 -3.25
CA VAL A 202 -0.29 21.06 -2.03
C VAL A 202 -0.24 19.72 -1.28
N VAL A 203 -1.38 19.02 -1.16
CA VAL A 203 -1.43 17.71 -0.50
C VAL A 203 -0.58 16.69 -1.26
N ARG A 204 -0.68 16.67 -2.59
CA ARG A 204 0.15 15.79 -3.42
C ARG A 204 1.64 16.09 -3.26
N SER A 205 2.03 17.37 -3.22
CA SER A 205 3.43 17.77 -3.01
C SER A 205 3.95 17.27 -1.67
N VAL A 206 3.23 17.60 -0.59
CA VAL A 206 3.62 17.17 0.76
C VAL A 206 3.68 15.64 0.88
N MET A 207 2.69 14.94 0.31
CA MET A 207 2.73 13.48 0.28
C MET A 207 3.93 12.95 -0.51
N GLY A 208 4.25 13.57 -1.66
CA GLY A 208 5.43 13.23 -2.45
C GLY A 208 6.71 13.38 -1.65
N ASP A 209 6.91 14.52 -1.00
CA ASP A 209 8.07 14.79 -0.17
C ASP A 209 8.23 13.77 0.98
N VAL A 210 7.11 13.42 1.65
CA VAL A 210 7.11 12.40 2.72
C VAL A 210 7.42 11.02 2.18
N ILE A 211 6.88 10.65 1.01
CA ILE A 211 7.16 9.37 0.36
C ILE A 211 8.64 9.28 -0.04
N GLU A 212 9.19 10.33 -0.63
CA GLU A 212 10.62 10.40 -0.99
C GLU A 212 11.51 10.30 0.25
N TRP A 213 11.17 11.02 1.31
CA TRP A 213 11.89 10.94 2.59
C TRP A 213 11.86 9.52 3.18
N LEU A 214 10.72 8.84 3.12
CA LEU A 214 10.57 7.46 3.60
C LEU A 214 11.27 6.45 2.69
N ALA A 215 11.36 6.70 1.39
CA ALA A 215 12.03 5.84 0.42
C ALA A 215 13.57 5.99 0.43
N ALA A 216 14.08 7.17 0.74
CA ALA A 216 15.51 7.49 0.67
C ALA A 216 16.44 6.51 1.42
N PRO A 217 16.14 6.07 2.67
CA PRO A 217 16.98 5.11 3.38
C PRO A 217 17.16 3.76 2.64
N TRP A 218 16.14 3.34 1.90
CA TRP A 218 16.17 2.07 1.16
C TRP A 218 17.07 2.15 -0.07
N PHE A 219 17.09 3.29 -0.75
CA PHE A 219 18.02 3.53 -1.85
C PHE A 219 19.46 3.71 -1.36
N MET A 220 19.66 4.35 -0.20
CA MET A 220 20.98 4.41 0.45
C MET A 220 21.49 3.02 0.83
N LEU A 221 20.60 2.16 1.39
CA LEU A 221 20.95 0.78 1.70
C LEU A 221 21.29 -0.01 0.43
N TRP A 222 20.51 0.16 -0.64
CA TRP A 222 20.77 -0.47 -1.94
C TRP A 222 22.16 -0.08 -2.46
N ASP A 223 22.47 1.21 -2.51
CA ASP A 223 23.76 1.73 -2.98
C ASP A 223 24.94 1.23 -2.10
N LEU A 224 24.73 1.12 -0.78
CA LEU A 224 25.72 0.58 0.16
C LEU A 224 26.06 -0.91 -0.09
N LEU A 225 25.13 -1.67 -0.64
CA LEU A 225 25.25 -3.11 -0.88
C LEU A 225 25.80 -3.44 -2.28
N LEU A 226 25.94 -2.44 -3.17
CA LEU A 226 26.54 -2.56 -4.51
C LEU A 226 28.05 -2.58 -4.44
#